data_a748bebed89f2fc40677be8305577069
#
_entry.id   a748bebed89f2fc40677be8305577069
#
_cell.length_a   1.000
_cell.length_b   1.000
_cell.length_c   1.000
_cell.angle_alpha   90.00
_cell.angle_beta   90.00
_cell.angle_gamma   90.00
#
_symmetry.space_group_name_H-M   'P 1'
#
loop_
_entity.id
_entity.type
_entity.pdbx_description
1 polymer ?
#
loop_
_entity_poly.entity_id
_entity_poly.type
_entity_poly.pdbx_seq_one_letter_code
_entity_poly.pdbx_strand_id
1 'polypeptide(L)'
;MEILIEKLKQEDLMEAINIYDKNYNTTTDYNKLLNIYNEIYNNSAYHNIVAKVNNEIVGVATVIINYDIVEQLKPFLTVWNFGVKEEYRRNKIGTKMFEYIYKFAKQNNCDFISLIVERDNIVAQSFYEKLGYIKEVGYVKLIDKEKW
;
A
#
# COMPACT_ATOMS: atom_id res chain seq x y z
N MET A 1 -8.81 -20.94 -1.92
CA MET A 1 -8.37 -20.03 -0.83
C MET A 1 -9.17 -18.73 -0.96
N GLU A 2 -9.93 -18.44 0.07
CA GLU A 2 -10.71 -17.19 0.11
C GLU A 2 -9.84 -16.05 0.67
N ILE A 3 -9.79 -14.95 -0.07
CA ILE A 3 -9.03 -13.75 0.32
C ILE A 3 -10.03 -12.64 0.60
N LEU A 4 -10.06 -12.19 1.85
CA LEU A 4 -10.89 -11.05 2.27
C LEU A 4 -10.02 -9.80 2.32
N ILE A 5 -10.46 -8.72 1.68
CA ILE A 5 -9.77 -7.44 1.74
C ILE A 5 -10.67 -6.46 2.47
N GLU A 6 -10.14 -5.86 3.53
CA GLU A 6 -10.89 -4.95 4.39
C GLU A 6 -10.01 -3.84 4.94
N LYS A 7 -10.64 -2.82 5.54
CA LYS A 7 -9.93 -1.73 6.19
C LYS A 7 -9.18 -2.25 7.42
N LEU A 8 -7.95 -1.78 7.60
CA LEU A 8 -7.14 -2.07 8.79
C LEU A 8 -7.83 -1.53 10.05
N LYS A 9 -7.94 -2.36 11.06
CA LYS A 9 -8.47 -2.00 12.39
C LYS A 9 -7.33 -1.80 13.37
N GLN A 10 -7.59 -1.01 14.42
CA GLN A 10 -6.58 -0.76 15.45
C GLN A 10 -6.05 -2.05 16.08
N GLU A 11 -6.92 -3.00 16.34
CA GLU A 11 -6.56 -4.29 16.95
C GLU A 11 -5.61 -5.13 16.09
N ASP A 12 -5.56 -4.85 14.79
CA ASP A 12 -4.74 -5.59 13.81
C ASP A 12 -3.41 -4.89 13.49
N LEU A 13 -3.13 -3.74 14.11
CA LEU A 13 -1.95 -2.92 13.77
C LEU A 13 -0.63 -3.67 13.87
N MET A 14 -0.40 -4.38 14.97
CA MET A 14 0.87 -5.09 15.17
C MET A 14 1.07 -6.23 14.18
N GLU A 15 0.01 -6.99 13.92
CA GLU A 15 0.07 -8.08 12.94
C GLU A 15 0.35 -7.54 11.53
N ALA A 16 -0.32 -6.45 11.17
CA ALA A 16 -0.13 -5.80 9.87
C ALA A 16 1.29 -5.26 9.70
N ILE A 17 1.78 -4.53 10.71
CA ILE A 17 3.10 -3.90 10.63
C ILE A 17 4.24 -4.92 10.65
N ASN A 18 4.01 -6.08 11.26
CA ASN A 18 4.97 -7.18 11.25
C ASN A 18 5.35 -7.62 9.83
N ILE A 19 4.42 -7.52 8.88
CA ILE A 19 4.71 -7.86 7.48
C ILE A 19 5.77 -6.92 6.92
N TYR A 20 5.64 -5.60 7.16
CA TYR A 20 6.63 -4.62 6.74
C TYR A 20 7.95 -4.81 7.48
N ASP A 21 7.89 -4.98 8.80
CA ASP A 21 9.09 -5.13 9.62
C ASP A 21 9.91 -6.35 9.18
N LYS A 22 9.28 -7.46 8.87
CA LYS A 22 9.97 -8.64 8.35
C LYS A 22 10.54 -8.41 6.94
N ASN A 23 9.76 -7.78 6.07
CA ASN A 23 10.18 -7.56 4.68
C ASN A 23 11.36 -6.59 4.57
N TYR A 24 11.45 -5.61 5.48
CA TYR A 24 12.46 -4.55 5.45
C TYR A 24 13.48 -4.66 6.58
N ASN A 25 13.42 -5.72 7.40
CA ASN A 25 14.30 -5.94 8.55
C ASN A 25 14.32 -4.72 9.49
N THR A 26 13.14 -4.25 9.85
CA THR A 26 12.94 -3.10 10.74
C THR A 26 12.21 -3.52 12.00
N THR A 27 12.18 -2.62 12.99
CA THR A 27 11.40 -2.78 14.21
C THR A 27 10.60 -1.50 14.43
N THR A 28 9.29 -1.62 14.46
CA THR A 28 8.40 -0.48 14.63
C THR A 28 8.04 -0.29 16.11
N ASP A 29 8.18 0.94 16.60
CA ASP A 29 7.70 1.33 17.93
C ASP A 29 6.18 1.41 17.91
N TYR A 30 5.51 0.58 18.71
CA TYR A 30 4.05 0.49 18.73
C TYR A 30 3.38 1.81 19.14
N ASN A 31 3.94 2.53 20.12
CA ASN A 31 3.32 3.77 20.59
C ASN A 31 3.36 4.86 19.52
N LYS A 32 4.47 4.96 18.79
CA LYS A 32 4.58 5.86 17.63
C LYS A 32 3.61 5.47 16.52
N LEU A 33 3.51 4.18 16.23
CA LEU A 33 2.58 3.65 15.23
C LEU A 33 1.14 3.98 15.60
N LEU A 34 0.75 3.76 16.85
CA LEU A 34 -0.59 4.03 17.33
C LEU A 34 -0.95 5.52 17.23
N ASN A 35 0.00 6.39 17.58
CA ASN A 35 -0.20 7.84 17.45
C ASN A 35 -0.46 8.24 16.00
N ILE A 36 0.35 7.74 15.07
CA ILE A 36 0.17 8.01 13.63
C ILE A 36 -1.16 7.44 13.13
N TYR A 37 -1.48 6.20 13.52
CA TYR A 37 -2.75 5.59 13.17
C TYR A 37 -3.94 6.45 13.60
N ASN A 38 -3.90 6.96 14.83
CA ASN A 38 -4.98 7.81 15.35
C ASN A 38 -5.08 9.15 14.60
N GLU A 39 -3.95 9.73 14.21
CA GLU A 39 -3.95 10.96 13.41
C GLU A 39 -4.60 10.78 12.04
N ILE A 40 -4.32 9.66 11.36
CA ILE A 40 -4.81 9.42 10.00
C ILE A 40 -6.14 8.68 9.94
N TYR A 41 -6.61 8.11 11.05
CA TYR A 41 -7.81 7.27 11.08
C TYR A 41 -9.05 7.98 10.54
N ASN A 42 -9.23 9.25 10.90
CA ASN A 42 -10.36 10.08 10.46
C ASN A 42 -10.06 10.90 9.21
N ASN A 43 -8.86 10.77 8.65
CA ASN A 43 -8.51 11.45 7.42
C ASN A 43 -9.02 10.63 6.22
N SER A 44 -10.02 11.16 5.52
CA SER A 44 -10.66 10.48 4.40
C SER A 44 -9.74 10.21 3.20
N ALA A 45 -8.56 10.85 3.15
CA ALA A 45 -7.59 10.62 2.09
C ALA A 45 -6.79 9.33 2.30
N TYR A 46 -6.63 8.87 3.55
CA TYR A 46 -5.82 7.69 3.89
C TYR A 46 -6.69 6.44 4.01
N HIS A 47 -6.28 5.38 3.32
CA HIS A 47 -6.93 4.07 3.40
C HIS A 47 -5.87 3.01 3.60
N ASN A 48 -5.82 2.47 4.80
CA ASN A 48 -4.99 1.33 5.13
C ASN A 48 -5.84 0.07 5.00
N ILE A 49 -5.42 -0.85 4.16
CA ILE A 49 -6.16 -2.08 3.87
C ILE A 49 -5.31 -3.30 4.19
N VAL A 50 -5.98 -4.38 4.54
CA VAL A 50 -5.36 -5.67 4.80
C VAL A 50 -6.03 -6.75 3.96
N ALA A 51 -5.26 -7.75 3.58
CA ALA A 51 -5.77 -8.99 3.01
C ALA A 51 -5.69 -10.08 4.09
N LYS A 52 -6.77 -10.81 4.27
CA LYS A 52 -6.86 -11.90 5.26
C LYS A 52 -7.17 -13.23 4.57
N VAL A 53 -6.53 -14.27 5.06
CA VAL A 53 -6.82 -15.66 4.73
C VAL A 53 -7.04 -16.39 6.06
N ASN A 54 -8.21 -16.97 6.26
CA ASN A 54 -8.57 -17.65 7.52
C ASN A 54 -8.31 -16.76 8.77
N ASN A 55 -8.70 -15.50 8.70
CA ASN A 55 -8.50 -14.48 9.73
C ASN A 55 -7.04 -14.07 9.99
N GLU A 56 -6.08 -14.62 9.29
CA GLU A 56 -4.68 -14.21 9.35
C GLU A 56 -4.43 -13.09 8.35
N ILE A 57 -3.76 -12.00 8.78
CA ILE A 57 -3.33 -10.93 7.89
C ILE A 57 -2.13 -11.43 7.08
N VAL A 58 -2.31 -11.45 5.76
CA VAL A 58 -1.29 -11.95 4.82
C VAL A 58 -0.80 -10.88 3.86
N GLY A 59 -1.49 -9.76 3.78
CA GLY A 59 -1.10 -8.63 2.95
C GLY A 59 -1.54 -7.31 3.55
N VAL A 60 -0.79 -6.25 3.26
CA VAL A 60 -1.06 -4.89 3.76
C VAL A 60 -0.76 -3.88 2.66
N ALA A 61 -1.53 -2.79 2.65
CA ALA A 61 -1.26 -1.66 1.77
C ALA A 61 -1.78 -0.37 2.37
N THR A 62 -1.11 0.74 2.04
CA THR A 62 -1.61 2.09 2.30
C THR A 62 -1.87 2.75 0.97
N VAL A 63 -3.08 3.23 0.75
CA VAL A 63 -3.43 4.04 -0.42
C VAL A 63 -3.89 5.41 0.03
N ILE A 64 -3.51 6.42 -0.74
CA ILE A 64 -3.78 7.82 -0.41
C ILE A 64 -4.47 8.46 -1.60
N ILE A 65 -5.63 9.08 -1.35
CA ILE A 65 -6.30 9.91 -2.35
C ILE A 65 -5.65 11.28 -2.33
N ASN A 66 -5.08 11.68 -3.46
CA ASN A 66 -4.47 13.00 -3.63
C ASN A 66 -5.45 13.88 -4.38
N TYR A 67 -5.91 14.94 -3.75
CA TYR A 67 -6.80 15.90 -4.38
C TYR A 67 -5.98 16.90 -5.19
N ASP A 68 -6.44 17.19 -6.40
CA ASP A 68 -5.76 18.08 -7.32
C ASP A 68 -6.66 19.25 -7.70
N ILE A 69 -6.07 20.42 -7.80
CA ILE A 69 -6.78 21.64 -8.24
C ILE A 69 -6.51 21.98 -9.71
N VAL A 70 -5.77 21.12 -10.38
CA VAL A 70 -5.43 21.23 -11.81
C VAL A 70 -6.09 20.06 -12.55
N GLU A 71 -5.94 20.01 -13.85
CA GLU A 71 -6.36 18.87 -14.68
C GLU A 71 -7.76 18.32 -14.37
N GLN A 72 -8.78 19.17 -14.53
CA GLN A 72 -10.18 18.81 -14.35
C GLN A 72 -10.59 18.52 -12.91
N LEU A 73 -9.75 18.85 -11.95
CA LEU A 73 -10.03 18.66 -10.52
C LEU A 73 -10.28 17.20 -10.13
N LYS A 74 -9.72 16.26 -10.90
CA LYS A 74 -9.81 14.85 -10.56
C LYS A 74 -8.71 14.45 -9.58
N PRO A 75 -9.06 13.68 -8.54
CA PRO A 75 -8.04 13.12 -7.65
C PRO A 75 -7.25 12.01 -8.36
N PHE A 76 -6.10 11.68 -7.78
CA PHE A 76 -5.36 10.48 -8.15
C PHE A 76 -5.00 9.68 -6.91
N LEU A 77 -4.77 8.39 -7.09
CA LEU A 77 -4.47 7.48 -5.99
C LEU A 77 -2.97 7.16 -5.98
N THR A 78 -2.36 7.21 -4.80
CA THR A 78 -1.00 6.73 -4.60
C THR A 78 -1.04 5.46 -3.76
N VAL A 79 -0.37 4.41 -4.22
CA VAL A 79 -0.08 3.23 -3.39
C VAL A 79 1.27 3.50 -2.74
N TRP A 80 1.26 3.78 -1.43
CA TRP A 80 2.47 4.19 -0.73
C TRP A 80 3.21 3.01 -0.10
N ASN A 81 2.47 2.14 0.56
CA ASN A 81 3.02 0.93 1.13
C ASN A 81 2.28 -0.28 0.56
N PHE A 82 3.01 -1.35 0.35
CA PHE A 82 2.45 -2.62 -0.11
C PHE A 82 3.37 -3.75 0.31
N GLY A 83 2.81 -4.79 0.89
CA GLY A 83 3.57 -5.97 1.27
C GLY A 83 2.69 -7.20 1.39
N VAL A 84 3.26 -8.36 1.09
CA VAL A 84 2.63 -9.66 1.25
C VAL A 84 3.57 -10.53 2.09
N LYS A 85 3.01 -11.29 3.02
CA LYS A 85 3.76 -12.29 3.78
C LYS A 85 4.50 -13.22 2.85
N GLU A 86 5.77 -13.48 3.13
CA GLU A 86 6.64 -14.28 2.28
C GLU A 86 6.04 -15.66 1.97
N GLU A 87 5.53 -16.34 2.99
CA GLU A 87 4.94 -17.67 2.86
C GLU A 87 3.63 -17.69 2.05
N TYR A 88 3.02 -16.53 1.83
CA TYR A 88 1.80 -16.40 1.01
C TYR A 88 2.05 -15.81 -0.37
N ARG A 89 3.30 -15.51 -0.71
CA ARG A 89 3.63 -15.04 -2.06
C ARG A 89 3.31 -16.12 -3.09
N ARG A 90 3.06 -15.71 -4.34
CA ARG A 90 2.65 -16.58 -5.46
C ARG A 90 1.26 -17.23 -5.27
N ASN A 91 0.46 -16.72 -4.36
CA ASN A 91 -0.92 -17.14 -4.15
C ASN A 91 -1.94 -16.09 -4.62
N LYS A 92 -1.52 -15.17 -5.48
CA LYS A 92 -2.35 -14.10 -6.06
C LYS A 92 -2.89 -13.10 -5.03
N ILE A 93 -2.32 -13.05 -3.84
CA ILE A 93 -2.73 -12.07 -2.80
C ILE A 93 -2.53 -10.65 -3.33
N GLY A 94 -1.33 -10.36 -3.85
CA GLY A 94 -1.02 -9.04 -4.41
C GLY A 94 -1.95 -8.66 -5.55
N THR A 95 -2.20 -9.59 -6.48
CA THR A 95 -3.12 -9.36 -7.59
C THR A 95 -4.52 -9.00 -7.11
N LYS A 96 -5.04 -9.73 -6.13
CA LYS A 96 -6.36 -9.44 -5.54
C LYS A 96 -6.40 -8.09 -4.83
N MET A 97 -5.34 -7.73 -4.12
CA MET A 97 -5.24 -6.42 -3.48
C MET A 97 -5.24 -5.30 -4.51
N PHE A 98 -4.51 -5.45 -5.61
CA PHE A 98 -4.48 -4.44 -6.68
C PHE A 98 -5.78 -4.38 -7.47
N GLU A 99 -6.51 -5.46 -7.62
CA GLU A 99 -7.88 -5.44 -8.16
C GLU A 99 -8.81 -4.60 -7.26
N TYR A 100 -8.71 -4.79 -5.95
CA TYR A 100 -9.46 -3.99 -4.97
C TYR A 100 -9.08 -2.51 -5.07
N ILE A 101 -7.78 -2.20 -5.11
CA ILE A 101 -7.27 -0.83 -5.22
C ILE A 101 -7.78 -0.16 -6.51
N TYR A 102 -7.77 -0.88 -7.62
CA TYR A 102 -8.28 -0.38 -8.88
C TYR A 102 -9.78 -0.02 -8.81
N LYS A 103 -10.59 -0.90 -8.24
CA LYS A 103 -12.02 -0.64 -8.02
C LYS A 103 -12.23 0.57 -7.10
N PHE A 104 -11.45 0.64 -6.04
CA PHE A 104 -11.49 1.76 -5.11
C PHE A 104 -11.16 3.08 -5.79
N ALA A 105 -10.12 3.11 -6.63
CA ALA A 105 -9.75 4.28 -7.41
C ALA A 105 -10.90 4.73 -8.34
N LYS A 106 -11.54 3.80 -9.02
CA LYS A 106 -12.69 4.08 -9.88
C LYS A 106 -13.87 4.64 -9.09
N GLN A 107 -14.19 4.06 -7.95
CA GLN A 107 -15.29 4.52 -7.08
C GLN A 107 -15.06 5.93 -6.56
N ASN A 108 -13.81 6.33 -6.40
CA ASN A 108 -13.42 7.67 -5.94
C ASN A 108 -13.11 8.63 -7.09
N ASN A 109 -13.46 8.26 -8.32
CA ASN A 109 -13.27 9.08 -9.51
C ASN A 109 -11.80 9.50 -9.74
N CYS A 110 -10.86 8.66 -9.36
CA CYS A 110 -9.43 8.92 -9.55
C CYS A 110 -9.06 8.82 -11.04
N ASP A 111 -8.18 9.72 -11.48
CA ASP A 111 -7.72 9.76 -12.86
C ASP A 111 -6.69 8.67 -13.15
N PHE A 112 -5.81 8.39 -12.19
CA PHE A 112 -4.79 7.35 -12.30
C PHE A 112 -4.35 6.85 -10.92
N ILE A 113 -3.60 5.76 -10.93
CA ILE A 113 -2.93 5.19 -9.74
C ILE A 113 -1.43 5.30 -9.98
N SER A 114 -0.70 5.86 -9.02
CA SER A 114 0.76 5.94 -9.08
C SER A 114 1.40 5.21 -7.90
N LEU A 115 2.61 4.74 -8.12
CA LEU A 115 3.44 4.13 -7.09
C LEU A 115 4.91 4.30 -7.44
N ILE A 116 5.78 4.18 -6.46
CA ILE A 116 7.23 4.22 -6.65
C ILE A 116 7.79 2.84 -6.31
N VAL A 117 8.66 2.36 -7.19
CA VAL A 117 9.37 1.09 -7.02
C VAL A 117 10.86 1.38 -7.04
N GLU A 118 11.60 0.75 -6.14
CA GLU A 118 13.05 0.87 -6.15
C GLU A 118 13.62 0.39 -7.49
N ARG A 119 14.63 1.13 -7.96
CA ARG A 119 15.26 0.90 -9.26
C ARG A 119 15.72 -0.54 -9.47
N ASP A 120 16.22 -1.19 -8.42
CA ASP A 120 16.78 -2.52 -8.50
C ASP A 120 15.78 -3.63 -8.22
N ASN A 121 14.54 -3.28 -7.87
CA ASN A 121 13.51 -4.26 -7.57
C ASN A 121 12.80 -4.72 -8.86
N ILE A 122 13.49 -5.55 -9.63
CA ILE A 122 13.01 -6.04 -10.93
C ILE A 122 11.75 -6.91 -10.78
N VAL A 123 11.66 -7.68 -9.70
CA VAL A 123 10.50 -8.54 -9.45
C VAL A 123 9.22 -7.70 -9.28
N ALA A 124 9.30 -6.64 -8.47
CA ALA A 124 8.17 -5.73 -8.27
C ALA A 124 7.81 -4.99 -9.57
N GLN A 125 8.81 -4.50 -10.30
CA GLN A 125 8.58 -3.84 -11.59
C GLN A 125 7.83 -4.76 -12.56
N SER A 126 8.26 -5.99 -12.68
CA SER A 126 7.60 -7.00 -13.53
C SER A 126 6.16 -7.25 -13.09
N PHE A 127 5.92 -7.33 -11.78
CA PHE A 127 4.58 -7.52 -11.22
C PHE A 127 3.64 -6.38 -11.62
N TYR A 128 4.09 -5.12 -11.47
CA TYR A 128 3.26 -3.96 -11.82
C TYR A 128 3.02 -3.84 -13.33
N GLU A 129 4.02 -4.13 -14.13
CA GLU A 129 3.87 -4.13 -15.59
C GLU A 129 2.84 -5.16 -16.06
N LYS A 130 2.81 -6.35 -15.45
CA LYS A 130 1.79 -7.37 -15.74
C LYS A 130 0.38 -6.92 -15.34
N LEU A 131 0.26 -6.04 -14.35
CA LEU A 131 -1.02 -5.45 -13.95
C LEU A 131 -1.44 -4.28 -14.85
N GLY A 132 -0.62 -3.90 -15.82
CA GLY A 132 -0.93 -2.82 -16.76
C GLY A 132 -0.38 -1.46 -16.36
N TYR A 133 0.47 -1.39 -15.33
CA TYR A 133 1.12 -0.14 -14.95
C TYR A 133 2.20 0.22 -15.98
N ILE A 134 2.28 1.50 -16.32
CA ILE A 134 3.26 2.03 -17.25
C ILE A 134 4.39 2.67 -16.45
N LYS A 135 5.62 2.38 -16.83
CA LYS A 135 6.80 2.93 -16.18
C LYS A 135 6.96 4.41 -16.54
N GLU A 136 6.92 5.26 -15.53
CA GLU A 136 7.20 6.69 -15.62
C GLU A 136 8.49 7.01 -14.86
N VAL A 137 9.04 8.21 -15.04
CA VAL A 137 10.27 8.63 -14.36
C VAL A 137 9.90 9.53 -13.19
N GLY A 138 10.26 9.09 -11.99
CA GLY A 138 10.14 9.88 -10.78
C GLY A 138 11.51 10.24 -10.21
N TYR A 139 11.57 11.31 -9.43
CA TYR A 139 12.79 11.74 -8.75
C TYR A 139 12.56 11.80 -7.25
N VAL A 140 13.52 11.29 -6.49
CA VAL A 140 13.49 11.31 -5.02
C VAL A 140 14.73 12.01 -4.51
N LYS A 141 14.55 12.99 -3.63
CA LYS A 141 15.65 13.61 -2.89
C LYS A 141 15.52 13.25 -1.42
N LEU A 142 16.52 12.57 -0.89
CA LEU A 142 16.51 12.16 0.51
C LEU A 142 16.80 13.37 1.40
N ILE A 143 15.99 13.53 2.44
CA ILE A 143 16.24 14.55 3.47
C ILE A 143 17.18 13.97 4.52
N ASP A 144 16.94 12.72 4.92
CA ASP A 144 17.81 11.97 5.82
C ASP A 144 18.53 10.87 5.03
N LYS A 145 19.80 11.10 4.73
CA LYS A 145 20.60 10.18 3.91
C LYS A 145 20.95 8.87 4.60
N GLU A 146 20.81 8.80 5.92
CA GLU A 146 21.15 7.58 6.68
C GLU A 146 20.07 6.50 6.56
N LYS A 147 18.86 6.84 6.08
CA LYS A 147 17.76 5.89 5.94
C LYS A 147 17.84 5.01 4.69
N TRP A 148 18.76 5.28 3.80
CA TRP A 148 18.80 4.60 2.50
C TRP A 148 20.17 3.97 2.28
#